data_444fe4b6254e4a907f3905b5b6aeaf92
#
_entry.id   444fe4b6254e4a907f3905b5b6aeaf92
#
_cell.length_a   1.000
_cell.length_b   1.000
_cell.length_c   1.000
_cell.angle_alpha   90.00
_cell.angle_beta   90.00
_cell.angle_gamma   90.00
#
_symmetry.space_group_name_H-M   'P 1'
#
loop_
_entity.id
_entity.type
_entity.pdbx_description
1 polymer ?
#
loop_
_entity_poly.entity_id
_entity_poly.type
_entity_poly.pdbx_seq_one_letter_code
_entity_poly.pdbx_strand_id
1 'polypeptide(L)'
;MEETTVRECTTIEEFDGCVQLQREAFGLPDLELSPRRHLIVSRQAGGWTLGAFAGDRMVGFVHHLAAVHGNEISGYSHVMAVAKDYQNKGVGARLKWAQRQRALGEGRAFIKWTWDPMRARNAHFNLNRLGATVDTYAENFYGIDYDDPALTERTGLPSDRLFATWNLNSPRVVALAAGASAPVQAKPVMTVAIPAEWTALVKQDASRAREQQARVREEFKKAFAQQLICAGFERGDEQSRYLLFEPQKGT
;
A
#
# COMPACT_ATOMS: atom_id res chain seq x y z
N MET A 1 -6.71 -25.82 -1.61
CA MET A 1 -5.66 -24.80 -1.81
C MET A 1 -4.51 -25.19 -0.90
N GLU A 2 -3.31 -25.19 -1.42
CA GLU A 2 -2.11 -25.43 -0.64
C GLU A 2 -1.97 -24.35 0.46
N GLU A 3 -1.71 -24.78 1.69
CA GLU A 3 -1.59 -23.89 2.82
C GLU A 3 -0.33 -23.02 2.65
N THR A 4 -0.48 -21.69 2.73
CA THR A 4 0.67 -20.79 2.62
C THR A 4 1.21 -20.47 4.01
N THR A 5 2.52 -20.62 4.21
CA THR A 5 3.24 -20.22 5.42
C THR A 5 3.91 -18.86 5.21
N VAL A 6 4.04 -18.05 6.29
CA VAL A 6 4.77 -16.78 6.23
C VAL A 6 5.95 -16.87 7.19
N ARG A 7 7.16 -16.62 6.68
CA ARG A 7 8.40 -16.61 7.45
C ARG A 7 9.41 -15.59 6.93
N GLU A 8 10.43 -15.29 7.70
CA GLU A 8 11.51 -14.40 7.28
C GLU A 8 12.35 -15.02 6.14
N CYS A 9 12.69 -14.21 5.15
CA CYS A 9 13.64 -14.55 4.10
C CYS A 9 15.06 -14.31 4.63
N THR A 10 15.92 -15.33 4.51
CA THR A 10 17.28 -15.32 5.07
C THR A 10 18.36 -15.75 4.07
N THR A 11 18.00 -16.43 2.99
CA THR A 11 18.94 -16.95 2.00
C THR A 11 19.01 -16.07 0.75
N ILE A 12 20.09 -16.23 -0.01
CA ILE A 12 20.29 -15.51 -1.28
C ILE A 12 19.17 -15.85 -2.27
N GLU A 13 18.83 -17.13 -2.37
CA GLU A 13 17.79 -17.64 -3.26
C GLU A 13 16.42 -17.05 -2.95
N GLU A 14 16.08 -16.86 -1.66
CA GLU A 14 14.84 -16.23 -1.23
C GLU A 14 14.81 -14.73 -1.60
N PHE A 15 15.93 -14.03 -1.46
CA PHE A 15 16.01 -12.63 -1.91
C PHE A 15 15.96 -12.51 -3.45
N ASP A 16 16.54 -13.45 -4.19
CA ASP A 16 16.39 -13.54 -5.65
C ASP A 16 14.92 -13.81 -6.03
N GLY A 17 14.23 -14.67 -5.28
CA GLY A 17 12.79 -14.88 -5.42
C GLY A 17 11.98 -13.60 -5.22
N CYS A 18 12.34 -12.74 -4.25
CA CYS A 18 11.71 -11.43 -4.07
C CYS A 18 11.91 -10.52 -5.29
N VAL A 19 13.11 -10.51 -5.89
CA VAL A 19 13.37 -9.71 -7.10
C VAL A 19 12.54 -10.23 -8.28
N GLN A 20 12.47 -11.56 -8.45
CA GLN A 20 11.67 -12.17 -9.50
C GLN A 20 10.16 -11.85 -9.35
N LEU A 21 9.63 -11.92 -8.12
CA LEU A 21 8.25 -11.55 -7.85
C LEU A 21 7.95 -10.07 -8.15
N GLN A 22 8.91 -9.16 -7.95
CA GLN A 22 8.75 -7.77 -8.36
C GLN A 22 8.58 -7.64 -9.88
N ARG A 23 9.42 -8.33 -10.66
CA ARG A 23 9.29 -8.35 -12.14
C ARG A 23 7.92 -8.86 -12.58
N GLU A 24 7.48 -9.97 -12.01
CA GLU A 24 6.19 -10.59 -12.36
C GLU A 24 4.98 -9.74 -11.97
N ALA A 25 5.03 -9.12 -10.79
CA ALA A 25 3.89 -8.38 -10.23
C ALA A 25 3.77 -6.97 -10.79
N PHE A 26 4.90 -6.28 -10.98
CA PHE A 26 4.90 -4.87 -11.35
C PHE A 26 5.27 -4.62 -12.81
N GLY A 27 6.05 -5.51 -13.43
CA GLY A 27 6.55 -5.31 -14.80
C GLY A 27 7.48 -4.11 -14.96
N LEU A 28 8.01 -3.55 -13.87
CA LEU A 28 8.91 -2.40 -13.89
C LEU A 28 10.27 -2.77 -14.51
N PRO A 29 10.98 -1.79 -15.09
CA PRO A 29 12.37 -1.97 -15.52
C PRO A 29 13.24 -2.39 -14.34
N ASP A 30 14.29 -3.18 -14.61
CA ASP A 30 15.21 -3.66 -13.57
C ASP A 30 15.83 -2.54 -12.72
N LEU A 31 15.99 -1.34 -13.30
CA LEU A 31 16.49 -0.15 -12.60
C LEU A 31 15.57 0.31 -11.45
N GLU A 32 14.27 0.07 -11.57
CA GLU A 32 13.23 0.48 -10.59
C GLU A 32 12.90 -0.61 -9.57
N LEU A 33 13.50 -1.81 -9.71
CA LEU A 33 13.30 -2.88 -8.76
C LEU A 33 14.22 -2.72 -7.54
N SER A 34 13.72 -3.08 -6.37
CA SER A 34 14.57 -3.23 -5.18
C SER A 34 15.51 -4.42 -5.37
N PRO A 35 16.83 -4.21 -5.60
CA PRO A 35 17.73 -5.29 -5.90
C PRO A 35 18.03 -6.13 -4.66
N ARG A 36 18.43 -7.39 -4.86
CA ARG A 36 18.82 -8.32 -3.79
C ARG A 36 19.76 -7.66 -2.76
N ARG A 37 20.76 -6.91 -3.22
CA ARG A 37 21.71 -6.21 -2.34
C ARG A 37 21.00 -5.24 -1.38
N HIS A 38 19.97 -4.50 -1.83
CA HIS A 38 19.19 -3.63 -0.98
C HIS A 38 18.46 -4.43 0.12
N LEU A 39 17.82 -5.55 -0.25
CA LEU A 39 17.11 -6.41 0.70
C LEU A 39 18.04 -6.98 1.78
N ILE A 40 19.25 -7.38 1.40
CA ILE A 40 20.28 -7.91 2.32
C ILE A 40 20.81 -6.80 3.25
N VAL A 41 21.18 -5.64 2.70
CA VAL A 41 21.77 -4.54 3.49
C VAL A 41 20.76 -3.95 4.45
N SER A 42 19.50 -3.77 4.03
CA SER A 42 18.44 -3.27 4.91
C SER A 42 18.21 -4.18 6.12
N ARG A 43 18.43 -5.51 5.99
CA ARG A 43 18.37 -6.45 7.11
C ARG A 43 19.45 -6.14 8.16
N GLN A 44 20.65 -5.76 7.76
CA GLN A 44 21.71 -5.34 8.67
C GLN A 44 21.41 -3.98 9.36
N ALA A 45 20.54 -3.18 8.73
CA ALA A 45 20.07 -1.89 9.26
C ALA A 45 18.76 -1.98 10.08
N GLY A 46 18.39 -3.18 10.52
CA GLY A 46 17.18 -3.40 11.33
C GLY A 46 15.86 -3.50 10.53
N GLY A 47 15.95 -3.62 9.20
CA GLY A 47 14.85 -4.02 8.33
C GLY A 47 14.77 -5.53 8.20
N TRP A 48 13.77 -6.04 7.49
CA TRP A 48 13.57 -7.46 7.22
C TRP A 48 12.60 -7.70 6.08
N THR A 49 12.61 -8.93 5.55
CA THR A 49 11.70 -9.35 4.49
C THR A 49 10.96 -10.60 4.93
N LEU A 50 9.63 -10.58 4.87
CA LEU A 50 8.80 -11.77 5.07
C LEU A 50 8.38 -12.33 3.72
N GLY A 51 8.59 -13.61 3.51
CA GLY A 51 8.11 -14.38 2.36
C GLY A 51 6.88 -15.20 2.72
N ALA A 52 5.94 -15.31 1.79
CA ALA A 52 4.83 -16.26 1.82
C ALA A 52 5.17 -17.44 0.90
N PHE A 53 5.07 -18.66 1.41
CA PHE A 53 5.47 -19.88 0.71
C PHE A 53 4.30 -20.86 0.60
N ALA A 54 4.11 -21.43 -0.59
CA ALA A 54 3.26 -22.59 -0.84
C ALA A 54 4.21 -23.77 -1.12
N GLY A 55 4.34 -24.69 -0.17
CA GLY A 55 5.47 -25.63 -0.18
C GLY A 55 6.80 -24.87 -0.23
N ASP A 56 7.66 -25.22 -1.19
CA ASP A 56 8.96 -24.56 -1.40
C ASP A 56 8.88 -23.31 -2.30
N ARG A 57 7.74 -23.06 -2.95
CA ARG A 57 7.56 -21.92 -3.85
C ARG A 57 7.24 -20.65 -3.09
N MET A 58 8.05 -19.62 -3.25
CA MET A 58 7.70 -18.26 -2.80
C MET A 58 6.57 -17.70 -3.68
N VAL A 59 5.45 -17.34 -3.05
CA VAL A 59 4.23 -16.83 -3.72
C VAL A 59 3.90 -15.39 -3.37
N GLY A 60 4.69 -14.79 -2.49
CA GLY A 60 4.58 -13.39 -2.13
C GLY A 60 5.66 -12.98 -1.14
N PHE A 61 5.90 -11.68 -1.01
CA PHE A 61 6.77 -11.13 0.02
C PHE A 61 6.35 -9.72 0.39
N VAL A 62 6.79 -9.27 1.56
CA VAL A 62 6.77 -7.87 2.00
C VAL A 62 8.13 -7.50 2.57
N HIS A 63 8.69 -6.38 2.10
CA HIS A 63 9.93 -5.82 2.60
C HIS A 63 9.68 -4.65 3.53
N HIS A 64 10.29 -4.70 4.71
CA HIS A 64 10.16 -3.73 5.78
C HIS A 64 11.50 -3.04 6.04
N LEU A 65 11.49 -1.72 6.01
CA LEU A 65 12.62 -0.90 6.41
C LEU A 65 12.44 -0.42 7.85
N ALA A 66 13.50 -0.44 8.62
CA ALA A 66 13.57 0.29 9.87
C ALA A 66 13.48 1.79 9.57
N ALA A 67 12.64 2.50 10.29
CA ALA A 67 12.45 3.92 10.11
C ALA A 67 12.40 4.63 11.48
N VAL A 68 12.76 5.90 11.47
CA VAL A 68 12.59 6.81 12.60
C VAL A 68 11.72 7.97 12.13
N HIS A 69 10.71 8.32 12.89
CA HIS A 69 9.86 9.47 12.63
C HIS A 69 9.80 10.35 13.88
N GLY A 70 10.43 11.52 13.80
CA GLY A 70 10.73 12.30 15.01
C GLY A 70 11.63 11.50 15.95
N ASN A 71 11.18 11.26 17.17
CA ASN A 71 11.89 10.44 18.18
C ASN A 71 11.34 9.01 18.28
N GLU A 72 10.39 8.63 17.43
CA GLU A 72 9.73 7.31 17.48
C GLU A 72 10.34 6.34 16.47
N ILE A 73 10.62 5.13 16.95
CA ILE A 73 10.99 4.00 16.09
C ILE A 73 9.71 3.52 15.39
N SER A 74 9.74 3.52 14.07
CA SER A 74 8.63 3.10 13.21
C SER A 74 9.11 2.13 12.13
N GLY A 75 8.21 1.68 11.28
CA GLY A 75 8.51 0.89 10.11
C GLY A 75 8.09 1.59 8.83
N TYR A 76 8.73 1.23 7.71
CA TYR A 76 8.27 1.56 6.37
C TYR A 76 8.10 0.29 5.56
N SER A 77 6.88 0.04 5.07
CA SER A 77 6.58 -1.09 4.19
C SER A 77 6.95 -0.68 2.76
N HIS A 78 8.17 -1.02 2.36
CA HIS A 78 8.78 -0.50 1.13
C HIS A 78 8.14 -1.09 -0.12
N VAL A 79 8.10 -2.43 -0.21
CA VAL A 79 7.55 -3.14 -1.36
C VAL A 79 6.85 -4.42 -0.90
N MET A 80 5.71 -4.73 -1.53
CA MET A 80 4.99 -5.99 -1.34
C MET A 80 4.52 -6.49 -2.70
N ALA A 81 4.86 -7.72 -3.04
CA ALA A 81 4.38 -8.38 -4.24
C ALA A 81 3.75 -9.73 -3.91
N VAL A 82 2.78 -10.14 -4.72
CA VAL A 82 2.12 -11.46 -4.67
C VAL A 82 2.03 -11.99 -6.08
N ALA A 83 2.47 -13.22 -6.30
CA ALA A 83 2.40 -13.92 -7.57
C ALA A 83 0.98 -13.87 -8.16
N LYS A 84 0.87 -13.67 -9.47
CA LYS A 84 -0.43 -13.44 -10.16
C LYS A 84 -1.47 -14.52 -9.85
N ASP A 85 -1.05 -15.78 -9.85
CA ASP A 85 -1.89 -16.94 -9.54
C ASP A 85 -2.29 -17.07 -8.06
N TYR A 86 -1.65 -16.30 -7.16
CA TYR A 86 -1.96 -16.23 -5.72
C TYR A 86 -2.62 -14.92 -5.29
N GLN A 87 -2.85 -13.99 -6.22
CA GLN A 87 -3.60 -12.77 -5.92
C GLN A 87 -5.07 -13.07 -5.62
N ASN A 88 -5.73 -12.21 -4.84
CA ASN A 88 -7.12 -12.37 -4.35
C ASN A 88 -7.38 -13.60 -3.45
N LYS A 89 -6.33 -14.34 -3.05
CA LYS A 89 -6.40 -15.52 -2.17
C LYS A 89 -5.98 -15.23 -0.72
N GLY A 90 -5.92 -13.94 -0.33
CA GLY A 90 -5.60 -13.53 1.05
C GLY A 90 -4.10 -13.45 1.39
N VAL A 91 -3.20 -13.84 0.48
CA VAL A 91 -1.74 -13.85 0.73
C VAL A 91 -1.22 -12.48 1.15
N GLY A 92 -1.62 -11.40 0.46
CA GLY A 92 -1.22 -10.03 0.82
C GLY A 92 -1.67 -9.62 2.23
N ALA A 93 -2.86 -10.04 2.66
CA ALA A 93 -3.35 -9.78 4.01
C ALA A 93 -2.53 -10.55 5.05
N ARG A 94 -2.23 -11.83 4.82
CA ARG A 94 -1.37 -12.63 5.72
C ARG A 94 0.01 -11.99 5.88
N LEU A 95 0.64 -11.55 4.79
CA LEU A 95 1.93 -10.85 4.82
C LEU A 95 1.84 -9.56 5.66
N LYS A 96 0.81 -8.73 5.48
CA LYS A 96 0.62 -7.50 6.25
C LYS A 96 0.37 -7.77 7.73
N TRP A 97 -0.44 -8.77 8.07
CA TRP A 97 -0.68 -9.12 9.47
C TRP A 97 0.56 -9.72 10.15
N ALA A 98 1.35 -10.53 9.44
CA ALA A 98 2.64 -11.00 9.92
C ALA A 98 3.64 -9.83 10.08
N GLN A 99 3.64 -8.86 9.14
CA GLN A 99 4.41 -7.63 9.24
C GLN A 99 4.05 -6.84 10.52
N ARG A 100 2.75 -6.71 10.83
CA ARG A 100 2.30 -6.07 12.07
C ARG A 100 2.83 -6.78 13.31
N GLN A 101 2.66 -8.09 13.39
CA GLN A 101 3.11 -8.86 14.56
C GLN A 101 4.61 -8.71 14.80
N ARG A 102 5.41 -8.82 13.74
CA ARG A 102 6.87 -8.63 13.83
C ARG A 102 7.23 -7.23 14.29
N ALA A 103 6.64 -6.20 13.71
CA ALA A 103 6.89 -4.81 14.06
C ALA A 103 6.52 -4.50 15.52
N LEU A 104 5.40 -5.01 16.02
CA LEU A 104 5.01 -4.90 17.42
C LEU A 104 6.00 -5.59 18.36
N GLY A 105 6.49 -6.77 17.99
CA GLY A 105 7.54 -7.49 18.75
C GLY A 105 8.86 -6.73 18.82
N GLU A 106 9.11 -5.79 17.91
CA GLU A 106 10.27 -4.89 17.89
C GLU A 106 9.99 -3.52 18.55
N GLY A 107 8.82 -3.34 19.18
CA GLY A 107 8.43 -2.09 19.82
C GLY A 107 8.01 -0.98 18.85
N ARG A 108 7.73 -1.30 17.57
CA ARG A 108 7.26 -0.33 16.57
C ARG A 108 5.75 -0.18 16.67
N ALA A 109 5.28 1.02 16.94
CA ALA A 109 3.84 1.31 17.03
C ALA A 109 3.21 1.63 15.66
N PHE A 110 4.02 2.03 14.68
CA PHE A 110 3.56 2.52 13.38
C PHE A 110 4.32 1.89 12.22
N ILE A 111 3.59 1.68 11.12
CA ILE A 111 4.17 1.36 9.80
C ILE A 111 3.61 2.35 8.79
N LYS A 112 4.48 2.91 7.94
CA LYS A 112 4.09 3.82 6.85
C LYS A 112 4.38 3.19 5.49
N TRP A 113 3.63 3.57 4.47
CA TRP A 113 3.89 3.27 3.05
C TRP A 113 3.08 4.20 2.17
N THR A 114 3.22 4.07 0.85
CA THR A 114 2.46 4.86 -0.12
C THR A 114 1.71 3.97 -1.10
N TRP A 115 0.66 4.51 -1.70
CA TRP A 115 0.01 3.93 -2.88
C TRP A 115 -0.54 5.01 -3.81
N ASP A 116 -0.75 4.64 -5.08
CA ASP A 116 -1.40 5.47 -6.08
C ASP A 116 -2.88 5.70 -5.72
N PRO A 117 -3.32 6.96 -5.52
CA PRO A 117 -4.70 7.30 -5.14
C PRO A 117 -5.75 6.79 -6.12
N MET A 118 -5.39 6.55 -7.38
CA MET A 118 -6.31 6.09 -8.41
C MET A 118 -6.57 4.57 -8.38
N ARG A 119 -5.89 3.81 -7.52
CA ARG A 119 -6.00 2.35 -7.42
C ARG A 119 -7.02 1.92 -6.37
N ALA A 120 -8.30 1.77 -6.77
CA ALA A 120 -9.41 1.40 -5.89
C ALA A 120 -9.16 0.12 -5.07
N ARG A 121 -8.47 -0.88 -5.65
CA ARG A 121 -8.11 -2.12 -4.95
C ARG A 121 -7.18 -1.85 -3.76
N ASN A 122 -6.15 -1.01 -3.97
CA ASN A 122 -5.20 -0.66 -2.91
C ASN A 122 -5.87 0.19 -1.82
N ALA A 123 -6.72 1.14 -2.22
CA ALA A 123 -7.48 1.95 -1.29
C ALA A 123 -8.36 1.10 -0.37
N HIS A 124 -9.18 0.21 -0.94
CA HIS A 124 -10.01 -0.71 -0.15
C HIS A 124 -9.19 -1.60 0.77
N PHE A 125 -8.09 -2.17 0.28
CA PHE A 125 -7.22 -3.03 1.07
C PHE A 125 -6.60 -2.27 2.25
N ASN A 126 -6.00 -1.11 1.99
CA ASN A 126 -5.29 -0.34 3.01
C ASN A 126 -6.25 0.27 4.05
N LEU A 127 -7.34 0.87 3.61
CA LEU A 127 -8.26 1.57 4.50
C LEU A 127 -9.25 0.64 5.20
N ASN A 128 -9.85 -0.32 4.47
CA ASN A 128 -10.93 -1.13 5.02
C ASN A 128 -10.45 -2.45 5.60
N ARG A 129 -9.45 -3.10 4.96
CA ARG A 129 -8.97 -4.41 5.41
C ARG A 129 -7.85 -4.32 6.44
N LEU A 130 -7.00 -3.28 6.36
CA LEU A 130 -5.90 -3.07 7.31
C LEU A 130 -6.20 -1.99 8.36
N GLY A 131 -7.14 -1.07 8.09
CA GLY A 131 -7.46 0.02 9.00
C GLY A 131 -6.41 1.14 9.03
N ALA A 132 -5.58 1.26 8.00
CA ALA A 132 -4.68 2.39 7.86
C ALA A 132 -5.45 3.70 7.64
N THR A 133 -4.82 4.82 7.94
CA THR A 133 -5.35 6.17 7.72
C THR A 133 -4.41 6.96 6.82
N VAL A 134 -4.91 8.05 6.24
CA VAL A 134 -4.15 8.96 5.38
C VAL A 134 -4.51 10.41 5.70
N ASP A 135 -3.50 11.24 5.82
CA ASP A 135 -3.58 12.69 6.02
C ASP A 135 -2.62 13.48 5.12
N THR A 136 -1.89 12.78 4.27
CA THR A 136 -0.82 13.36 3.46
C THR A 136 -0.90 12.88 2.01
N TYR A 137 -0.81 13.84 1.09
CA TYR A 137 -0.75 13.63 -0.36
C TYR A 137 0.59 14.14 -0.89
N ALA A 138 1.29 13.32 -1.65
CA ALA A 138 2.51 13.71 -2.34
C ALA A 138 2.27 13.70 -3.85
N GLU A 139 2.49 14.85 -4.47
CA GLU A 139 2.40 15.02 -5.91
C GLU A 139 3.69 14.57 -6.58
N ASN A 140 3.57 13.80 -7.66
CA ASN A 140 4.67 13.38 -8.53
C ASN A 140 5.86 12.75 -7.76
N PHE A 141 5.58 11.90 -6.80
CA PHE A 141 6.54 11.42 -5.81
C PHE A 141 7.73 10.64 -6.41
N TYR A 142 7.48 9.84 -7.45
CA TYR A 142 8.50 9.05 -8.16
C TYR A 142 8.80 9.56 -9.58
N GLY A 143 8.22 10.69 -9.97
CA GLY A 143 8.36 11.22 -11.32
C GLY A 143 7.17 10.86 -12.23
N ILE A 144 7.25 11.36 -13.46
CA ILE A 144 6.20 11.17 -14.48
C ILE A 144 6.36 9.80 -15.13
N ASP A 145 5.22 9.17 -15.46
CA ASP A 145 5.15 7.86 -16.15
C ASP A 145 5.79 6.68 -15.38
N TYR A 146 5.82 6.75 -14.04
CA TYR A 146 6.41 5.71 -13.19
C TYR A 146 5.56 4.43 -13.09
N ASP A 147 4.23 4.53 -13.13
CA ASP A 147 3.34 3.52 -12.54
C ASP A 147 2.76 2.45 -13.48
N ASP A 148 2.95 2.52 -14.79
CA ASP A 148 2.38 1.52 -15.69
C ASP A 148 3.32 1.15 -16.85
N PRO A 149 4.19 0.15 -16.63
CA PRO A 149 5.10 -0.34 -17.67
C PRO A 149 4.36 -1.06 -18.83
N ALA A 150 3.08 -1.38 -18.66
CA ALA A 150 2.26 -1.95 -19.74
C ALA A 150 1.77 -0.87 -20.71
N LEU A 151 1.96 0.39 -20.41
CA LEU A 151 1.70 1.49 -21.32
C LEU A 151 2.90 1.62 -22.28
N THR A 152 2.68 1.30 -23.53
CA THR A 152 3.67 1.45 -24.62
C THR A 152 3.95 2.90 -24.98
N GLU A 153 3.08 3.81 -24.54
CA GLU A 153 3.19 5.26 -24.78
C GLU A 153 3.26 6.02 -23.46
N ARG A 154 4.08 7.06 -23.39
CA ARG A 154 4.15 7.96 -22.26
C ARG A 154 2.85 8.72 -22.09
N THR A 155 2.20 8.57 -20.95
CA THR A 155 0.91 9.21 -20.65
C THR A 155 1.05 10.60 -20.09
N GLY A 156 2.24 10.97 -19.61
CA GLY A 156 2.51 12.22 -18.89
C GLY A 156 1.82 12.27 -17.53
N LEU A 157 1.45 11.13 -16.96
CA LEU A 157 0.81 11.05 -15.66
C LEU A 157 1.86 11.15 -14.54
N PRO A 158 1.69 12.09 -13.60
CA PRO A 158 2.53 12.15 -12.40
C PRO A 158 2.24 10.97 -11.47
N SER A 159 3.28 10.51 -10.77
CA SER A 159 3.18 9.43 -9.79
C SER A 159 2.73 9.92 -8.43
N ASP A 160 1.50 10.38 -8.34
CA ASP A 160 0.92 10.86 -7.09
C ASP A 160 0.78 9.72 -6.06
N ARG A 161 0.98 10.05 -4.78
CA ARG A 161 0.90 9.09 -3.67
C ARG A 161 0.08 9.60 -2.50
N LEU A 162 -0.71 8.70 -1.92
CA LEU A 162 -1.24 8.84 -0.57
C LEU A 162 -0.29 8.16 0.42
N PHE A 163 0.03 8.83 1.53
CA PHE A 163 0.85 8.26 2.59
C PHE A 163 0.00 7.60 3.65
N ALA A 164 0.11 6.28 3.77
CA ALA A 164 -0.52 5.52 4.84
C ALA A 164 0.20 5.72 6.16
N THR A 165 -0.56 5.90 7.21
CA THR A 165 -0.13 5.69 8.59
C THR A 165 -0.94 4.54 9.17
N TRP A 166 -0.27 3.46 9.55
CA TRP A 166 -0.88 2.29 10.16
C TRP A 166 -0.50 2.24 11.63
N ASN A 167 -1.37 2.76 12.49
CA ASN A 167 -1.25 2.64 13.93
C ASN A 167 -1.59 1.19 14.33
N LEU A 168 -0.56 0.41 14.66
CA LEU A 168 -0.66 -1.02 14.90
C LEU A 168 -1.47 -1.37 16.15
N ASN A 169 -1.60 -0.44 17.07
CA ASN A 169 -2.29 -0.59 18.35
C ASN A 169 -3.66 0.10 18.40
N SER A 170 -4.09 0.78 17.33
CA SER A 170 -5.41 1.40 17.33
C SER A 170 -6.52 0.34 17.51
N PRO A 171 -7.61 0.67 18.24
CA PRO A 171 -8.72 -0.28 18.48
C PRO A 171 -9.26 -0.89 17.19
N ARG A 172 -9.34 -0.09 16.13
CA ARG A 172 -9.81 -0.56 14.82
C ARG A 172 -8.87 -1.59 14.21
N VAL A 173 -7.55 -1.35 14.22
CA VAL A 173 -6.56 -2.28 13.68
C VAL A 173 -6.50 -3.57 14.50
N VAL A 174 -6.61 -3.48 15.82
CA VAL A 174 -6.68 -4.65 16.71
C VAL A 174 -7.91 -5.50 16.39
N ALA A 175 -9.09 -4.90 16.23
CA ALA A 175 -10.31 -5.61 15.87
C ALA A 175 -10.20 -6.29 14.49
N LEU A 176 -9.69 -5.59 13.48
CA LEU A 176 -9.47 -6.15 12.14
C LEU A 176 -8.46 -7.31 12.15
N ALA A 177 -7.40 -7.21 12.95
CA ALA A 177 -6.41 -8.28 13.12
C ALA A 177 -7.02 -9.54 13.75
N ALA A 178 -8.02 -9.38 14.61
CA ALA A 178 -8.79 -10.47 15.21
C ALA A 178 -9.90 -11.02 14.28
N GLY A 179 -10.00 -10.52 13.04
CA GLY A 179 -11.00 -10.94 12.06
C GLY A 179 -12.38 -10.29 12.23
N ALA A 180 -12.52 -9.33 13.13
CA ALA A 180 -13.77 -8.62 13.33
C ALA A 180 -14.03 -7.59 12.22
N SER A 181 -15.30 -7.28 11.96
CA SER A 181 -15.67 -6.12 11.15
C SER A 181 -15.51 -4.84 11.99
N ALA A 182 -14.74 -3.90 11.50
CA ALA A 182 -14.49 -2.64 12.22
C ALA A 182 -14.63 -1.43 11.27
N PRO A 183 -15.86 -1.11 10.81
CA PRO A 183 -16.10 0.08 10.00
C PRO A 183 -15.84 1.35 10.83
N VAL A 184 -15.57 2.46 10.14
CA VAL A 184 -15.52 3.77 10.80
C VAL A 184 -16.95 4.14 11.23
N GLN A 185 -17.14 4.41 12.51
CA GLN A 185 -18.46 4.67 13.08
C GLN A 185 -19.01 6.08 12.80
N ALA A 186 -18.13 7.01 12.41
CA ALA A 186 -18.52 8.39 12.11
C ALA A 186 -19.12 8.53 10.69
N LYS A 187 -19.95 9.55 10.50
CA LYS A 187 -20.39 9.95 9.16
C LYS A 187 -19.23 10.70 8.45
N PRO A 188 -18.90 10.38 7.19
CA PRO A 188 -17.87 11.12 6.47
C PRO A 188 -18.29 12.57 6.25
N VAL A 189 -17.34 13.49 6.45
CA VAL A 189 -17.52 14.93 6.22
C VAL A 189 -17.34 15.27 4.74
N MET A 190 -16.41 14.56 4.08
CA MET A 190 -16.09 14.75 2.66
C MET A 190 -15.84 13.41 2.00
N THR A 191 -16.09 13.33 0.71
CA THR A 191 -15.73 12.19 -0.12
C THR A 191 -14.92 12.64 -1.33
N VAL A 192 -13.95 11.82 -1.76
CA VAL A 192 -13.20 12.02 -3.00
C VAL A 192 -13.47 10.84 -3.92
N ALA A 193 -14.09 11.11 -5.06
CA ALA A 193 -14.45 10.08 -6.04
C ALA A 193 -13.28 9.79 -6.99
N ILE A 194 -13.09 8.52 -7.34
CA ILE A 194 -12.16 8.07 -8.37
C ILE A 194 -12.88 7.16 -9.38
N PRO A 195 -12.46 7.13 -10.66
CA PRO A 195 -13.00 6.19 -11.64
C PRO A 195 -12.80 4.74 -11.19
N ALA A 196 -13.82 3.88 -11.36
CA ALA A 196 -13.70 2.45 -11.05
C ALA A 196 -12.68 1.77 -11.97
N GLU A 197 -12.71 2.10 -13.26
CA GLU A 197 -11.88 1.50 -14.32
C GLU A 197 -10.71 2.42 -14.72
N TRP A 198 -9.88 2.82 -13.72
CA TRP A 198 -8.76 3.72 -13.95
C TRP A 198 -7.80 3.28 -15.06
N THR A 199 -7.38 2.02 -15.05
CA THR A 199 -6.44 1.50 -16.06
C THR A 199 -7.00 1.55 -17.49
N ALA A 200 -8.29 1.28 -17.64
CA ALA A 200 -8.96 1.40 -18.92
C ALA A 200 -9.03 2.86 -19.38
N LEU A 201 -9.37 3.80 -18.48
CA LEU A 201 -9.41 5.22 -18.77
C LEU A 201 -8.04 5.73 -19.25
N VAL A 202 -6.96 5.37 -18.56
CA VAL A 202 -5.59 5.78 -18.95
C VAL A 202 -5.23 5.32 -20.36
N LYS A 203 -5.60 4.08 -20.73
CA LYS A 203 -5.34 3.52 -22.05
C LYS A 203 -6.19 4.14 -23.18
N GLN A 204 -7.44 4.52 -22.87
CA GLN A 204 -8.39 5.03 -23.85
C GLN A 204 -8.27 6.55 -24.04
N ASP A 205 -8.04 7.29 -22.97
CA ASP A 205 -8.02 8.75 -22.94
C ASP A 205 -7.08 9.27 -21.85
N ALA A 206 -5.80 9.36 -22.18
CA ALA A 206 -4.78 9.87 -21.27
C ALA A 206 -5.00 11.34 -20.86
N SER A 207 -5.65 12.16 -21.71
CA SER A 207 -5.98 13.54 -21.35
C SER A 207 -7.00 13.60 -20.25
N ARG A 208 -8.09 12.88 -20.41
CA ARG A 208 -9.14 12.76 -19.39
C ARG A 208 -8.62 12.11 -18.11
N ALA A 209 -7.69 11.14 -18.20
CA ALA A 209 -7.05 10.55 -17.04
C ALA A 209 -6.25 11.62 -16.26
N ARG A 210 -5.46 12.46 -16.94
CA ARG A 210 -4.74 13.58 -16.28
C ARG A 210 -5.68 14.57 -15.60
N GLU A 211 -6.79 14.92 -16.23
CA GLU A 211 -7.81 15.81 -15.63
C GLU A 211 -8.41 15.18 -14.35
N GLN A 212 -8.76 13.89 -14.39
CA GLN A 212 -9.30 13.19 -13.25
C GLN A 212 -8.28 13.11 -12.11
N GLN A 213 -7.02 12.82 -12.41
CA GLN A 213 -5.96 12.77 -11.41
C GLN A 213 -5.71 14.15 -10.78
N ALA A 214 -5.68 15.21 -11.59
CA ALA A 214 -5.54 16.59 -11.10
C ALA A 214 -6.70 16.97 -10.16
N ARG A 215 -7.95 16.65 -10.53
CA ARG A 215 -9.13 16.87 -9.68
C ARG A 215 -9.00 16.15 -8.35
N VAL A 216 -8.67 14.85 -8.36
CA VAL A 216 -8.50 14.03 -7.14
C VAL A 216 -7.40 14.61 -6.24
N ARG A 217 -6.29 15.08 -6.83
CA ARG A 217 -5.20 15.76 -6.11
C ARG A 217 -5.72 16.99 -5.37
N GLU A 218 -6.41 17.88 -6.06
CA GLU A 218 -6.90 19.13 -5.46
C GLU A 218 -7.96 18.86 -4.36
N GLU A 219 -8.83 17.86 -4.55
CA GLU A 219 -9.79 17.47 -3.53
C GLU A 219 -9.10 16.91 -2.27
N PHE A 220 -8.06 16.07 -2.40
CA PHE A 220 -7.28 15.61 -1.25
C PHE A 220 -6.50 16.73 -0.56
N LYS A 221 -5.82 17.60 -1.33
CA LYS A 221 -5.11 18.77 -0.77
C LYS A 221 -6.05 19.65 0.05
N LYS A 222 -7.24 19.94 -0.50
CA LYS A 222 -8.27 20.71 0.19
C LYS A 222 -8.74 20.04 1.48
N ALA A 223 -8.96 18.72 1.44
CA ALA A 223 -9.40 17.96 2.61
C ALA A 223 -8.33 17.94 3.71
N PHE A 224 -7.08 17.67 3.36
CA PHE A 224 -5.97 17.64 4.33
C PHE A 224 -5.61 19.03 4.87
N ALA A 225 -5.80 20.11 4.09
CA ALA A 225 -5.70 21.49 4.59
C ALA A 225 -6.78 21.79 5.66
N GLN A 226 -7.92 21.11 5.63
CA GLN A 226 -8.96 21.13 6.67
C GLN A 226 -8.72 20.14 7.81
N GLN A 227 -7.54 19.50 7.85
CA GLN A 227 -7.16 18.49 8.83
C GLN A 227 -8.05 17.23 8.82
N LEU A 228 -8.80 16.96 7.72
CA LEU A 228 -9.56 15.74 7.58
C LEU A 228 -8.63 14.53 7.42
N ILE A 229 -9.09 13.37 7.90
CA ILE A 229 -8.35 12.10 7.80
C ILE A 229 -9.14 11.15 6.90
N CYS A 230 -8.49 10.60 5.88
CA CYS A 230 -9.07 9.54 5.08
C CYS A 230 -8.92 8.20 5.81
N ALA A 231 -10.04 7.54 6.13
CA ALA A 231 -10.06 6.31 6.92
C ALA A 231 -11.01 5.23 6.38
N GLY A 232 -11.68 5.47 5.26
CA GLY A 232 -12.61 4.53 4.66
C GLY A 232 -12.65 4.62 3.13
N PHE A 233 -13.18 3.59 2.50
CA PHE A 233 -13.31 3.52 1.05
C PHE A 233 -14.56 2.73 0.65
N GLU A 234 -15.36 3.27 -0.24
CA GLU A 234 -16.52 2.61 -0.83
C GLU A 234 -16.25 2.27 -2.29
N ARG A 235 -16.55 1.02 -2.67
CA ARG A 235 -16.51 0.60 -4.07
C ARG A 235 -17.85 0.86 -4.73
N GLY A 236 -17.82 1.34 -5.95
CA GLY A 236 -18.98 1.47 -6.81
C GLY A 236 -18.64 1.04 -8.23
N ASP A 237 -19.65 0.76 -9.04
CA ASP A 237 -19.51 0.23 -10.39
C ASP A 237 -18.91 1.27 -11.36
N GLU A 238 -19.33 2.52 -11.29
CA GLU A 238 -18.82 3.61 -12.12
C GLU A 238 -17.72 4.41 -11.41
N GLN A 239 -17.92 4.67 -10.13
CA GLN A 239 -17.01 5.45 -9.28
C GLN A 239 -16.89 4.81 -7.91
N SER A 240 -15.66 4.77 -7.43
CA SER A 240 -15.35 4.44 -6.03
C SER A 240 -15.06 5.73 -5.25
N ARG A 241 -15.19 5.71 -3.91
CA ARG A 241 -15.06 6.91 -3.08
C ARG A 241 -14.18 6.68 -1.88
N TYR A 242 -13.25 7.58 -1.65
CA TYR A 242 -12.57 7.76 -0.38
C TYR A 242 -13.49 8.49 0.59
N LEU A 243 -13.47 8.07 1.86
CA LEU A 243 -14.26 8.66 2.93
C LEU A 243 -13.34 9.39 3.90
N LEU A 244 -13.60 10.69 4.10
CA LEU A 244 -12.81 11.56 4.95
C LEU A 244 -13.63 12.03 6.14
N PHE A 245 -12.99 12.08 7.29
CA PHE A 245 -13.58 12.30 8.60
C PHE A 245 -12.83 13.38 9.36
N GLU A 246 -13.49 14.02 10.32
CA GLU A 246 -12.78 14.83 11.31
C GLU A 246 -11.83 13.96 12.15
N PRO A 247 -10.65 14.48 12.55
CA PRO A 247 -9.76 13.76 13.45
C PRO A 247 -10.51 13.45 14.77
N GLN A 248 -10.45 12.20 15.20
CA GLN A 248 -11.02 11.84 16.49
C GLN A 248 -10.20 12.52 17.61
N LYS A 249 -10.86 13.31 18.45
CA LYS A 249 -10.21 13.91 19.61
C LYS A 249 -9.75 12.78 20.56
N GLY A 250 -8.43 12.58 20.68
CA GLY A 250 -7.86 11.72 21.71
C GLY A 250 -7.32 10.34 21.25
N THR A 251 -6.70 10.23 20.08
CA THR A 251 -5.84 9.07 19.76
C THR A 251 -4.41 9.50 19.52
#